data_0ae0b530973eb60dc0ce418a3b3ab4ed
#
_entry.id   0ae0b530973eb60dc0ce418a3b3ab4ed
#
_cell.length_a   1.000
_cell.length_b   1.000
_cell.length_c   1.000
_cell.angle_alpha   90.00
_cell.angle_beta   90.00
_cell.angle_gamma   90.00
#
_symmetry.space_group_name_H-M   'P 1'
#
loop_
_entity.id
_entity.type
_entity.pdbx_description
1 polymer ?
#
loop_
_entity_poly.entity_id
_entity_poly.type
_entity_poly.pdbx_seq_one_letter_code
_entity_poly.pdbx_strand_id
1 'polypeptide(L)'
;MIVIIQTTDPQSSMVNSTLVLTLYVNPMTGNDTNIGSKLSPFKSLTRALKVTKIPTIIHLASAIYSVASGEAFPLVIRGGVKVVGNEANKGAGIVISGSGQYQSPSFGMQNIALLLLENASILGVTVTNTSAKGTGIWIESGAPTLANNTLSNCGREGVFATGAAKPTILDNVFVQNTASGLVMAGHSQGEVLENIFQRNPLGIVVSDFAAPTIANNKLSENRTAIALSRNAHPVLRQNLIAKNTQGGLFVNGNATPDLGSSEDPGDNIFCDNTEFDLHNLTTQKLVCVGNQLNPALVKGLVELIALKEDAKTQGHKDAGRENAGNVLQTIIVSSSVFASEPLPLSASSLSASVQPDRHWAEPFIQALQSMDLIHGLPDDTYQPDKPMTRAEYAALVAVAFKPTAKRPAADFVDVSKDFWAYNAIQIAARGGFVGGFTDRTFHPHQNVKRLQVIVSLVNGLGLPQADNNVLEVYSDRHTIPDYAEKAVATATHKRIIVNYPDPKLLAPLRPATCGEVAAMVYQALVAIGRTPAIKEEFTVEN
;
A
#
# COMPACT_ATOMS: atom_id res chain seq x y z
N MET A 1 -26.68 -4.50 -18.67
CA MET A 1 -26.23 -3.81 -19.90
C MET A 1 -24.84 -4.36 -20.18
N ILE A 2 -24.68 -5.07 -21.29
CA ILE A 2 -23.41 -5.67 -21.70
C ILE A 2 -22.66 -4.57 -22.45
N VAL A 3 -21.52 -4.11 -21.94
CA VAL A 3 -20.66 -3.15 -22.66
C VAL A 3 -19.64 -3.97 -23.44
N ILE A 4 -19.77 -3.99 -24.76
CA ILE A 4 -18.78 -4.55 -25.67
C ILE A 4 -17.82 -3.40 -26.04
N ILE A 5 -16.56 -3.49 -25.63
CA ILE A 5 -15.52 -2.61 -26.17
C ILE A 5 -15.01 -3.27 -27.45
N GLN A 6 -15.42 -2.77 -28.60
CA GLN A 6 -14.82 -3.14 -29.88
C GLN A 6 -13.62 -2.24 -30.14
N THR A 7 -12.43 -2.83 -30.17
CA THR A 7 -11.26 -2.22 -30.84
C THR A 7 -11.28 -2.67 -32.30
N THR A 8 -11.44 -1.72 -33.21
CA THR A 8 -11.40 -1.94 -34.65
C THR A 8 -9.94 -2.00 -35.13
N ASP A 9 -9.38 -3.20 -35.22
CA ASP A 9 -8.22 -3.49 -36.07
C ASP A 9 -8.40 -4.88 -36.69
N PRO A 10 -8.43 -5.02 -38.06
CA PRO A 10 -8.85 -6.26 -38.72
C PRO A 10 -7.78 -7.36 -38.82
N GLN A 11 -6.64 -7.27 -38.15
CA GLN A 11 -5.57 -8.28 -38.22
C GLN A 11 -4.92 -8.62 -36.87
N SER A 12 -5.66 -8.80 -35.80
CA SER A 12 -5.10 -9.45 -34.60
C SER A 12 -5.95 -10.65 -34.20
N SER A 13 -5.25 -11.78 -34.02
CA SER A 13 -5.71 -13.03 -33.45
C SER A 13 -6.72 -12.83 -32.33
N MET A 14 -7.77 -13.66 -32.32
CA MET A 14 -8.82 -13.68 -31.28
C MET A 14 -8.21 -13.55 -29.89
N VAL A 15 -8.26 -12.35 -29.33
CA VAL A 15 -8.14 -12.12 -27.92
C VAL A 15 -9.48 -12.54 -27.33
N ASN A 16 -9.51 -13.64 -26.56
CA ASN A 16 -10.65 -14.01 -25.75
C ASN A 16 -10.89 -12.87 -24.74
N SER A 17 -11.71 -11.90 -25.10
CA SER A 17 -12.21 -10.89 -24.17
C SER A 17 -13.15 -11.60 -23.19
N THR A 18 -12.65 -11.89 -21.99
CA THR A 18 -13.47 -12.43 -20.92
C THR A 18 -14.55 -11.40 -20.59
N LEU A 19 -15.82 -11.73 -20.85
CA LEU A 19 -16.96 -10.89 -20.50
C LEU A 19 -17.00 -10.70 -18.98
N VAL A 20 -16.90 -9.45 -18.50
CA VAL A 20 -17.03 -9.10 -17.09
C VAL A 20 -18.42 -8.54 -16.84
N LEU A 21 -19.17 -9.14 -15.93
CA LEU A 21 -20.48 -8.65 -15.50
C LEU A 21 -20.29 -7.52 -14.47
N THR A 22 -20.98 -6.40 -14.66
CA THR A 22 -21.01 -5.31 -13.67
C THR A 22 -22.39 -5.21 -13.04
N LEU A 23 -22.44 -5.30 -11.71
CA LEU A 23 -23.65 -5.22 -10.90
C LEU A 23 -23.57 -4.06 -9.90
N TYR A 24 -24.72 -3.54 -9.55
CA TYR A 24 -24.86 -2.45 -8.58
C TYR A 24 -25.82 -2.84 -7.47
N VAL A 25 -25.46 -2.51 -6.25
CA VAL A 25 -26.26 -2.76 -5.05
C VAL A 25 -26.48 -1.46 -4.29
N ASN A 26 -27.74 -1.19 -3.96
CA ASN A 26 -28.13 -0.03 -3.17
C ASN A 26 -29.27 -0.41 -2.22
N PRO A 27 -29.04 -0.57 -0.91
CA PRO A 27 -30.08 -0.94 0.05
C PRO A 27 -31.23 0.06 0.16
N MET A 28 -31.01 1.33 -0.20
CA MET A 28 -32.00 2.40 -0.05
C MET A 28 -32.95 2.50 -1.25
N THR A 29 -32.45 2.32 -2.45
CA THR A 29 -33.22 2.53 -3.70
C THR A 29 -33.38 1.27 -4.54
N GLY A 30 -32.66 0.22 -4.22
CA GLY A 30 -32.64 -1.04 -4.96
C GLY A 30 -33.79 -1.97 -4.62
N ASN A 31 -33.98 -2.95 -5.49
CA ASN A 31 -34.92 -4.06 -5.29
C ASN A 31 -34.29 -5.36 -5.82
N ASP A 32 -34.40 -6.45 -5.06
CA ASP A 32 -33.80 -7.74 -5.44
C ASP A 32 -34.49 -8.44 -6.62
N THR A 33 -35.62 -7.90 -7.09
CA THR A 33 -36.26 -8.29 -8.36
C THR A 33 -35.69 -7.56 -9.59
N ASN A 34 -34.89 -6.51 -9.37
CA ASN A 34 -34.21 -5.76 -10.42
C ASN A 34 -33.14 -6.61 -11.14
N ILE A 35 -32.58 -6.04 -12.21
CA ILE A 35 -31.52 -6.68 -13.01
C ILE A 35 -30.09 -6.38 -12.52
N GLY A 36 -29.93 -5.54 -11.50
CA GLY A 36 -28.64 -5.16 -10.95
C GLY A 36 -27.84 -4.12 -11.76
N SER A 37 -28.48 -3.40 -12.68
CA SER A 37 -27.83 -2.31 -13.41
C SER A 37 -27.72 -1.04 -12.53
N LYS A 38 -26.92 -0.06 -12.96
CA LYS A 38 -26.76 1.22 -12.23
C LYS A 38 -28.09 1.96 -12.01
N LEU A 39 -29.00 1.89 -12.98
CA LEU A 39 -30.33 2.52 -12.91
C LEU A 39 -31.38 1.66 -12.19
N SER A 40 -31.16 0.36 -12.10
CA SER A 40 -32.05 -0.60 -11.45
C SER A 40 -31.22 -1.55 -10.58
N PRO A 41 -30.64 -1.06 -9.46
CA PRO A 41 -29.73 -1.83 -8.63
C PRO A 41 -30.46 -2.91 -7.84
N PHE A 42 -29.75 -3.94 -7.43
CA PHE A 42 -30.24 -4.86 -6.39
C PHE A 42 -30.33 -4.13 -5.04
N LYS A 43 -31.19 -4.62 -4.17
CA LYS A 43 -31.28 -4.13 -2.79
C LYS A 43 -30.17 -4.70 -1.93
N SER A 44 -29.87 -6.00 -2.08
CA SER A 44 -28.92 -6.71 -1.21
C SER A 44 -27.68 -7.22 -1.97
N LEU A 45 -26.53 -7.21 -1.30
CA LEU A 45 -25.31 -7.87 -1.76
C LEU A 45 -25.54 -9.39 -1.83
N THR A 46 -26.33 -9.95 -0.92
CA THR A 46 -26.76 -11.35 -0.93
C THR A 46 -27.36 -11.75 -2.27
N ARG A 47 -28.23 -10.91 -2.84
CA ARG A 47 -28.83 -11.16 -4.15
C ARG A 47 -27.81 -11.05 -5.27
N ALA A 48 -26.96 -10.03 -5.24
CA ALA A 48 -25.92 -9.85 -6.23
C ALA A 48 -24.95 -11.05 -6.28
N LEU A 49 -24.50 -11.53 -5.13
CA LEU A 49 -23.62 -12.70 -5.02
C LEU A 49 -24.27 -14.01 -5.52
N LYS A 50 -25.59 -14.16 -5.41
CA LYS A 50 -26.31 -15.34 -5.91
C LYS A 50 -26.43 -15.43 -7.41
N VAL A 51 -26.34 -14.30 -8.14
CA VAL A 51 -26.53 -14.27 -9.60
C VAL A 51 -25.20 -14.27 -10.37
N THR A 52 -24.07 -14.20 -9.71
CA THR A 52 -22.74 -14.23 -10.34
C THR A 52 -22.48 -15.61 -10.97
N LYS A 53 -22.12 -15.66 -12.26
CA LYS A 53 -21.78 -16.88 -13.02
C LYS A 53 -20.48 -16.76 -13.82
N ILE A 54 -19.99 -15.57 -13.98
CA ILE A 54 -18.80 -15.18 -14.75
C ILE A 54 -18.01 -14.17 -13.91
N PRO A 55 -16.79 -13.79 -14.25
CA PRO A 55 -16.10 -12.72 -13.58
C PRO A 55 -16.99 -11.50 -13.42
N THR A 56 -17.16 -11.04 -12.18
CA THR A 56 -18.17 -10.04 -11.84
C THR A 56 -17.60 -8.96 -10.96
N ILE A 57 -17.91 -7.70 -11.26
CA ILE A 57 -17.65 -6.55 -10.38
C ILE A 57 -18.99 -6.12 -9.78
N ILE A 58 -19.05 -6.02 -8.45
CA ILE A 58 -20.23 -5.58 -7.71
C ILE A 58 -19.92 -4.26 -7.02
N HIS A 59 -20.56 -3.19 -7.48
CA HIS A 59 -20.43 -1.86 -6.86
C HIS A 59 -21.45 -1.67 -5.77
N LEU A 60 -20.98 -1.23 -4.59
CA LEU A 60 -21.80 -0.95 -3.42
C LEU A 60 -22.05 0.55 -3.27
N ALA A 61 -23.31 0.94 -3.10
CA ALA A 61 -23.66 2.30 -2.70
C ALA A 61 -23.36 2.54 -1.21
N SER A 62 -23.20 3.81 -0.82
CA SER A 62 -23.04 4.20 0.59
C SER A 62 -24.29 3.82 1.39
N ALA A 63 -24.15 2.83 2.27
CA ALA A 63 -25.22 2.29 3.12
C ALA A 63 -24.67 1.30 4.15
N ILE A 64 -25.54 0.83 5.05
CA ILE A 64 -25.28 -0.31 5.94
C ILE A 64 -25.90 -1.57 5.33
N TYR A 65 -25.05 -2.55 5.06
CA TYR A 65 -25.39 -3.89 4.58
C TYR A 65 -25.48 -4.84 5.76
N SER A 66 -26.70 -5.13 6.21
CA SER A 66 -26.97 -5.92 7.39
C SER A 66 -28.22 -6.81 7.20
N VAL A 67 -28.53 -7.65 8.17
CA VAL A 67 -29.78 -8.42 8.16
C VAL A 67 -31.01 -7.52 7.99
N ALA A 68 -30.98 -6.32 8.60
CA ALA A 68 -32.08 -5.36 8.47
C ALA A 68 -32.23 -4.80 7.05
N SER A 69 -31.16 -4.69 6.27
CA SER A 69 -31.20 -4.30 4.86
C SER A 69 -31.46 -5.46 3.89
N GLY A 70 -31.56 -6.69 4.39
CA GLY A 70 -31.89 -7.88 3.58
C GLY A 70 -30.69 -8.82 3.35
N GLU A 71 -29.58 -8.63 4.04
CA GLU A 71 -28.42 -9.52 3.91
C GLU A 71 -28.59 -10.84 4.67
N ALA A 72 -28.08 -11.93 4.10
CA ALA A 72 -27.99 -13.25 4.74
C ALA A 72 -26.51 -13.61 4.96
N PHE A 73 -26.10 -13.71 6.21
CA PHE A 73 -24.72 -13.99 6.61
C PHE A 73 -24.45 -15.49 6.87
N PRO A 74 -23.20 -15.97 6.64
CA PRO A 74 -22.09 -15.20 6.10
C PRO A 74 -22.27 -14.89 4.61
N LEU A 75 -21.79 -13.74 4.18
CA LEU A 75 -21.70 -13.43 2.76
C LEU A 75 -20.50 -14.16 2.16
N VAL A 76 -20.71 -14.96 1.12
CA VAL A 76 -19.66 -15.76 0.45
C VAL A 76 -19.27 -15.10 -0.85
N ILE A 77 -18.04 -14.58 -0.92
CA ILE A 77 -17.47 -14.01 -2.15
C ILE A 77 -16.60 -15.09 -2.80
N ARG A 78 -17.02 -15.54 -3.98
CA ARG A 78 -16.36 -16.62 -4.74
C ARG A 78 -15.29 -16.07 -5.65
N GLY A 79 -14.41 -16.94 -6.14
CA GLY A 79 -13.39 -16.59 -7.13
C GLY A 79 -13.97 -15.90 -8.37
N GLY A 80 -13.23 -14.91 -8.88
CA GLY A 80 -13.66 -14.08 -10.00
C GLY A 80 -14.69 -13.01 -9.66
N VAL A 81 -15.13 -12.89 -8.39
CA VAL A 81 -16.02 -11.81 -7.92
C VAL A 81 -15.22 -10.74 -7.21
N LYS A 82 -15.37 -9.50 -7.65
CA LYS A 82 -14.79 -8.31 -7.04
C LYS A 82 -15.91 -7.43 -6.46
N VAL A 83 -15.93 -7.26 -5.14
CA VAL A 83 -16.83 -6.34 -4.45
C VAL A 83 -16.11 -5.02 -4.21
N VAL A 84 -16.70 -3.92 -4.68
CA VAL A 84 -16.09 -2.59 -4.68
C VAL A 84 -17.01 -1.59 -4.00
N GLY A 85 -16.48 -0.96 -2.96
CA GLY A 85 -17.06 0.19 -2.30
C GLY A 85 -16.34 1.48 -2.66
N ASN A 86 -15.89 2.24 -1.65
CA ASN A 86 -15.10 3.46 -1.81
C ASN A 86 -13.70 3.26 -1.25
N GLU A 87 -12.74 3.01 -2.12
CA GLU A 87 -11.35 2.76 -1.75
C GLU A 87 -10.66 4.01 -1.19
N ALA A 88 -11.02 5.21 -1.69
CA ALA A 88 -10.37 6.45 -1.29
C ALA A 88 -10.54 6.80 0.19
N ASN A 89 -11.66 6.40 0.80
CA ASN A 89 -11.95 6.66 2.21
C ASN A 89 -11.96 5.38 3.07
N LYS A 90 -11.34 4.27 2.58
CA LYS A 90 -11.28 2.98 3.27
C LYS A 90 -12.66 2.40 3.62
N GLY A 91 -13.66 2.67 2.77
CA GLY A 91 -15.01 2.18 2.97
C GLY A 91 -15.84 2.94 4.01
N ALA A 92 -15.44 4.14 4.41
CA ALA A 92 -16.26 4.97 5.28
C ALA A 92 -17.64 5.21 4.64
N GLY A 93 -18.70 4.85 5.38
CA GLY A 93 -20.08 4.94 4.89
C GLY A 93 -20.59 3.74 4.08
N ILE A 94 -19.77 2.72 3.80
CA ILE A 94 -20.17 1.45 3.18
C ILE A 94 -19.87 0.33 4.17
N VAL A 95 -20.82 0.04 5.04
CA VAL A 95 -20.59 -0.85 6.20
C VAL A 95 -21.28 -2.19 6.01
N ILE A 96 -20.51 -3.27 5.94
CA ILE A 96 -21.01 -4.65 5.99
C ILE A 96 -21.00 -5.08 7.46
N SER A 97 -22.18 -5.21 8.05
CA SER A 97 -22.34 -5.51 9.48
C SER A 97 -23.20 -6.75 9.68
N GLY A 98 -22.58 -7.84 10.12
CA GLY A 98 -23.34 -9.08 10.32
C GLY A 98 -22.52 -10.24 10.84
N SER A 99 -23.20 -11.35 11.02
CA SER A 99 -22.73 -12.53 11.71
C SER A 99 -23.45 -13.77 11.17
N GLY A 100 -22.69 -14.79 10.82
CA GLY A 100 -23.23 -16.06 10.34
C GLY A 100 -22.32 -17.24 10.71
N GLN A 101 -22.92 -18.44 10.80
CA GLN A 101 -22.18 -19.65 11.14
C GLN A 101 -21.48 -20.22 9.91
N TYR A 102 -20.22 -20.59 10.06
CA TYR A 102 -19.39 -21.24 9.07
C TYR A 102 -18.66 -22.43 9.67
N GLN A 103 -18.78 -23.59 9.02
CA GLN A 103 -18.03 -24.79 9.40
C GLN A 103 -16.65 -24.74 8.71
N SER A 104 -15.63 -24.31 9.42
CA SER A 104 -14.27 -24.33 8.96
C SER A 104 -13.72 -25.76 8.98
N PRO A 105 -13.09 -26.25 7.91
CA PRO A 105 -12.37 -27.53 7.89
C PRO A 105 -11.28 -27.63 8.98
N SER A 106 -10.58 -26.53 9.26
CA SER A 106 -9.42 -26.50 10.17
C SER A 106 -9.79 -26.15 11.61
N PHE A 107 -10.82 -25.33 11.83
CA PHE A 107 -11.14 -24.72 13.14
C PHE A 107 -12.56 -25.00 13.65
N GLY A 108 -13.32 -25.86 12.97
CA GLY A 108 -14.69 -26.18 13.37
C GLY A 108 -15.66 -24.99 13.18
N MET A 109 -16.69 -24.91 14.01
CA MET A 109 -17.73 -23.89 13.87
C MET A 109 -17.21 -22.49 14.19
N GLN A 110 -17.31 -21.58 13.23
CA GLN A 110 -16.89 -20.19 13.31
C GLN A 110 -18.08 -19.23 13.11
N ASN A 111 -17.97 -18.05 13.69
CA ASN A 111 -18.92 -16.96 13.49
C ASN A 111 -18.22 -15.88 12.64
N ILE A 112 -18.68 -15.68 11.41
CA ILE A 112 -18.02 -14.80 10.45
C ILE A 112 -19.01 -13.89 9.74
N ALA A 113 -18.57 -12.70 9.30
CA ALA A 113 -19.38 -11.86 8.42
C ALA A 113 -19.16 -12.23 6.94
N LEU A 114 -17.92 -12.40 6.53
CA LEU A 114 -17.55 -12.69 5.15
C LEU A 114 -16.66 -13.94 5.05
N LEU A 115 -16.90 -14.73 4.02
CA LEU A 115 -16.01 -15.79 3.56
C LEU A 115 -15.47 -15.43 2.18
N LEU A 116 -14.14 -15.36 2.04
CA LEU A 116 -13.47 -15.13 0.76
C LEU A 116 -12.87 -16.43 0.24
N LEU A 117 -13.19 -16.77 -1.00
CA LEU A 117 -12.75 -18.00 -1.65
C LEU A 117 -11.87 -17.70 -2.87
N GLU A 118 -10.92 -18.58 -3.14
CA GLU A 118 -10.06 -18.52 -4.33
C GLU A 118 -9.39 -17.14 -4.51
N ASN A 119 -9.61 -16.49 -5.66
CA ASN A 119 -9.13 -15.16 -6.00
C ASN A 119 -10.22 -14.07 -5.87
N ALA A 120 -11.13 -14.23 -4.93
CA ALA A 120 -12.12 -13.20 -4.61
C ALA A 120 -11.47 -11.87 -4.22
N SER A 121 -12.15 -10.75 -4.45
CA SER A 121 -11.62 -9.44 -4.06
C SER A 121 -12.67 -8.62 -3.32
N ILE A 122 -12.23 -7.90 -2.28
CA ILE A 122 -13.06 -6.94 -1.55
C ILE A 122 -12.27 -5.65 -1.32
N LEU A 123 -12.83 -4.52 -1.74
CA LEU A 123 -12.16 -3.24 -1.77
C LEU A 123 -13.06 -2.12 -1.29
N GLY A 124 -12.50 -1.23 -0.48
CA GLY A 124 -13.17 0.01 -0.10
C GLY A 124 -14.45 -0.15 0.70
N VAL A 125 -14.49 -1.10 1.66
CA VAL A 125 -15.63 -1.31 2.54
C VAL A 125 -15.20 -1.33 4.01
N THR A 126 -16.11 -1.00 4.91
CA THR A 126 -15.97 -1.29 6.34
C THR A 126 -16.64 -2.62 6.66
N VAL A 127 -15.93 -3.52 7.32
CA VAL A 127 -16.49 -4.80 7.78
C VAL A 127 -16.47 -4.83 9.30
N THR A 128 -17.59 -5.20 9.89
CA THR A 128 -17.75 -5.38 11.34
C THR A 128 -18.59 -6.62 11.67
N ASN A 129 -18.21 -7.32 12.71
CA ASN A 129 -18.97 -8.43 13.31
C ASN A 129 -18.89 -8.33 14.82
N THR A 130 -19.81 -7.60 15.42
CA THR A 130 -19.83 -7.31 16.87
C THR A 130 -20.33 -8.47 17.72
N SER A 131 -20.74 -9.58 17.12
CA SER A 131 -21.19 -10.76 17.86
C SER A 131 -20.05 -11.37 18.68
N ALA A 132 -20.38 -12.04 19.77
CA ALA A 132 -19.40 -12.76 20.56
C ALA A 132 -18.59 -13.73 19.69
N LYS A 133 -17.26 -13.66 19.76
CA LYS A 133 -16.32 -14.42 18.91
C LYS A 133 -16.52 -14.19 17.40
N GLY A 134 -17.08 -13.05 17.02
CA GLY A 134 -17.31 -12.70 15.63
C GLY A 134 -16.04 -12.27 14.92
N THR A 135 -15.69 -12.95 13.84
CA THR A 135 -14.59 -12.57 12.92
C THR A 135 -15.18 -11.80 11.74
N GLY A 136 -14.51 -10.75 11.30
CA GLY A 136 -14.96 -9.97 10.15
C GLY A 136 -14.86 -10.78 8.85
N ILE A 137 -13.65 -11.17 8.46
CA ILE A 137 -13.39 -11.92 7.23
C ILE A 137 -12.64 -13.21 7.54
N TRP A 138 -13.10 -14.32 6.95
CA TRP A 138 -12.46 -15.64 7.02
C TRP A 138 -11.90 -16.04 5.66
N ILE A 139 -10.68 -16.56 5.66
CA ILE A 139 -9.97 -17.07 4.47
C ILE A 139 -9.34 -18.40 4.84
N GLU A 140 -9.69 -19.49 4.15
CA GLU A 140 -9.17 -20.83 4.47
C GLU A 140 -8.29 -21.41 3.36
N SER A 141 -8.37 -20.86 2.17
CA SER A 141 -7.55 -21.25 1.00
C SER A 141 -7.65 -20.19 -0.09
N GLY A 142 -6.86 -20.36 -1.14
CA GLY A 142 -6.86 -19.45 -2.27
C GLY A 142 -6.00 -18.19 -2.03
N ALA A 143 -6.10 -17.25 -2.95
CA ALA A 143 -5.30 -16.02 -2.96
C ALA A 143 -6.19 -14.78 -3.14
N PRO A 144 -7.12 -14.52 -2.20
CA PRO A 144 -8.00 -13.35 -2.30
C PRO A 144 -7.26 -12.04 -2.06
N THR A 145 -7.84 -10.95 -2.57
CA THR A 145 -7.34 -9.59 -2.37
C THR A 145 -8.27 -8.81 -1.44
N LEU A 146 -7.68 -8.23 -0.40
CA LEU A 146 -8.33 -7.30 0.51
C LEU A 146 -7.56 -5.97 0.43
N ALA A 147 -8.17 -4.93 -0.12
CA ALA A 147 -7.47 -3.65 -0.25
C ALA A 147 -8.35 -2.46 0.12
N ASN A 148 -7.74 -1.46 0.76
CA ASN A 148 -8.42 -0.22 1.10
C ASN A 148 -9.69 -0.39 1.97
N ASN A 149 -9.73 -1.41 2.84
CA ASN A 149 -10.87 -1.67 3.72
C ASN A 149 -10.61 -1.18 5.14
N THR A 150 -11.68 -1.05 5.92
CA THR A 150 -11.63 -0.90 7.38
C THR A 150 -12.24 -2.15 8.04
N LEU A 151 -11.45 -2.84 8.87
CA LEU A 151 -11.85 -4.01 9.66
C LEU A 151 -11.94 -3.56 11.12
N SER A 152 -13.14 -3.32 11.61
CA SER A 152 -13.31 -2.69 12.91
C SER A 152 -14.37 -3.32 13.82
N ASN A 153 -14.13 -3.21 15.12
CA ASN A 153 -15.09 -3.61 16.17
C ASN A 153 -15.59 -5.05 16.01
N CYS A 154 -14.76 -5.95 15.50
CA CYS A 154 -15.09 -7.37 15.46
C CYS A 154 -14.93 -7.99 16.85
N GLY A 155 -15.87 -8.87 17.23
CA GLY A 155 -15.89 -9.54 18.54
C GLY A 155 -14.75 -10.53 18.75
N ARG A 156 -13.90 -10.74 17.74
CA ARG A 156 -12.65 -11.50 17.80
C ARG A 156 -11.60 -10.89 16.87
N GLU A 157 -11.47 -11.33 15.61
CA GLU A 157 -10.48 -10.81 14.67
C GLU A 157 -11.12 -9.98 13.56
N GLY A 158 -10.36 -9.01 13.03
CA GLY A 158 -10.71 -8.35 11.79
C GLY A 158 -10.66 -9.32 10.61
N VAL A 159 -9.53 -10.03 10.45
CA VAL A 159 -9.32 -11.08 9.43
C VAL A 159 -8.67 -12.30 10.07
N PHE A 160 -9.12 -13.49 9.66
CA PHE A 160 -8.48 -14.76 9.98
C PHE A 160 -8.19 -15.52 8.67
N ALA A 161 -6.91 -15.75 8.40
CA ALA A 161 -6.43 -16.53 7.25
C ALA A 161 -5.75 -17.81 7.73
N THR A 162 -6.10 -18.96 7.13
CA THR A 162 -5.60 -20.27 7.54
C THR A 162 -5.54 -21.26 6.37
N GLY A 163 -5.26 -22.51 6.66
CA GLY A 163 -5.09 -23.54 5.64
C GLY A 163 -3.87 -23.25 4.77
N ALA A 164 -4.05 -23.24 3.46
CA ALA A 164 -3.02 -22.86 2.48
C ALA A 164 -3.32 -21.50 1.84
N ALA A 165 -3.98 -20.60 2.57
CA ALA A 165 -4.35 -19.29 2.07
C ALA A 165 -3.11 -18.42 1.73
N LYS A 166 -3.19 -17.67 0.63
CA LYS A 166 -2.15 -16.72 0.19
C LYS A 166 -2.77 -15.35 -0.13
N PRO A 167 -3.43 -14.70 0.84
CA PRO A 167 -4.09 -13.43 0.57
C PRO A 167 -3.08 -12.30 0.30
N THR A 168 -3.50 -11.34 -0.52
CA THR A 168 -2.90 -10.01 -0.58
C THR A 168 -3.75 -9.08 0.28
N ILE A 169 -3.19 -8.61 1.39
CA ILE A 169 -3.82 -7.71 2.37
C ILE A 169 -3.09 -6.38 2.28
N LEU A 170 -3.67 -5.43 1.53
CA LEU A 170 -2.99 -4.21 1.13
C LEU A 170 -3.76 -2.96 1.58
N ASP A 171 -3.05 -2.05 2.25
CA ASP A 171 -3.56 -0.71 2.56
C ASP A 171 -4.93 -0.71 3.29
N ASN A 172 -5.11 -1.65 4.23
CA ASN A 172 -6.31 -1.71 5.07
C ASN A 172 -6.07 -1.08 6.45
N VAL A 173 -7.16 -0.76 7.14
CA VAL A 173 -7.17 -0.29 8.53
C VAL A 173 -7.80 -1.38 9.40
N PHE A 174 -7.06 -1.86 10.40
CA PHE A 174 -7.52 -2.81 11.42
C PHE A 174 -7.59 -2.09 12.77
N VAL A 175 -8.78 -1.84 13.26
CA VAL A 175 -8.93 -1.00 14.45
C VAL A 175 -9.99 -1.52 15.42
N GLN A 176 -9.64 -1.52 16.72
CA GLN A 176 -10.55 -1.85 17.82
C GLN A 176 -11.21 -3.24 17.71
N ASN A 177 -10.53 -4.23 17.14
CA ASN A 177 -10.99 -5.62 17.19
C ASN A 177 -10.66 -6.23 18.56
N THR A 178 -11.55 -7.07 19.08
CA THR A 178 -11.50 -7.50 20.49
C THR A 178 -10.33 -8.45 20.79
N ALA A 179 -9.82 -9.20 19.81
CA ALA A 179 -8.65 -10.07 19.97
C ALA A 179 -7.48 -9.62 19.11
N SER A 180 -7.63 -9.64 17.78
CA SER A 180 -6.53 -9.34 16.87
C SER A 180 -7.02 -8.55 15.65
N GLY A 181 -6.13 -7.72 15.08
CA GLY A 181 -6.40 -7.15 13.77
C GLY A 181 -6.42 -8.25 12.71
N LEU A 182 -5.32 -8.98 12.59
CA LEU A 182 -5.12 -10.06 11.61
C LEU A 182 -4.53 -11.30 12.29
N VAL A 183 -5.00 -12.47 11.91
CA VAL A 183 -4.38 -13.77 12.22
C VAL A 183 -4.02 -14.49 10.93
N MET A 184 -2.78 -14.96 10.84
CA MET A 184 -2.27 -15.86 9.80
C MET A 184 -1.86 -17.17 10.47
N ALA A 185 -2.55 -18.27 10.15
CA ALA A 185 -2.37 -19.57 10.81
C ALA A 185 -2.25 -20.72 9.78
N GLY A 186 -2.05 -21.94 10.23
CA GLY A 186 -1.91 -23.11 9.37
C GLY A 186 -0.64 -23.03 8.52
N HIS A 187 -0.77 -23.21 7.23
CA HIS A 187 0.30 -23.03 6.23
C HIS A 187 0.06 -21.78 5.38
N SER A 188 -0.65 -20.79 5.93
CA SER A 188 -0.94 -19.58 5.18
C SER A 188 0.34 -18.80 4.88
N GLN A 189 0.35 -18.21 3.71
CA GLN A 189 1.41 -17.36 3.18
C GLN A 189 0.78 -16.06 2.66
N GLY A 190 1.43 -15.34 1.78
CA GLY A 190 0.87 -14.15 1.16
C GLY A 190 1.48 -12.88 1.72
N GLU A 191 0.87 -11.77 1.41
CA GLU A 191 1.46 -10.46 1.61
C GLU A 191 0.56 -9.58 2.49
N VAL A 192 1.15 -8.98 3.51
CA VAL A 192 0.50 -8.03 4.44
C VAL A 192 1.25 -6.71 4.31
N LEU A 193 0.75 -5.81 3.45
CA LEU A 193 1.48 -4.64 2.98
C LEU A 193 0.74 -3.35 3.29
N GLU A 194 1.47 -2.35 3.78
CA GLU A 194 0.98 -0.97 3.91
C GLU A 194 -0.27 -0.80 4.79
N ASN A 195 -0.58 -1.78 5.66
CA ASN A 195 -1.75 -1.72 6.51
C ASN A 195 -1.49 -0.91 7.79
N ILE A 196 -2.57 -0.41 8.38
CA ILE A 196 -2.59 0.23 9.69
C ILE A 196 -3.26 -0.72 10.68
N PHE A 197 -2.56 -1.08 11.75
CA PHE A 197 -3.08 -1.86 12.88
C PHE A 197 -3.06 -0.98 14.13
N GLN A 198 -4.23 -0.63 14.64
CA GLN A 198 -4.32 0.31 15.75
C GLN A 198 -5.37 -0.12 16.80
N ARG A 199 -5.02 0.01 18.07
CA ARG A 199 -5.93 -0.24 19.20
C ARG A 199 -6.55 -1.65 19.21
N ASN A 200 -5.79 -2.66 18.78
CA ASN A 200 -6.15 -4.06 18.93
C ASN A 200 -5.35 -4.65 20.12
N PRO A 201 -5.84 -5.65 20.87
CA PRO A 201 -4.99 -6.38 21.81
C PRO A 201 -3.74 -6.94 21.10
N LEU A 202 -3.90 -7.57 19.94
CA LEU A 202 -2.80 -8.00 19.09
C LEU A 202 -3.00 -7.40 17.68
N GLY A 203 -1.98 -6.72 17.15
CA GLY A 203 -2.05 -6.18 15.80
C GLY A 203 -2.10 -7.30 14.77
N ILE A 204 -1.00 -8.06 14.66
CA ILE A 204 -0.86 -9.23 13.79
C ILE A 204 -0.45 -10.43 14.63
N VAL A 205 -1.07 -11.58 14.38
CA VAL A 205 -0.68 -12.89 14.94
C VAL A 205 -0.29 -13.81 13.79
N VAL A 206 0.89 -14.44 13.90
CA VAL A 206 1.33 -15.49 12.97
C VAL A 206 1.61 -16.75 13.77
N SER A 207 0.99 -17.86 13.38
CA SER A 207 1.11 -19.13 14.11
C SER A 207 1.20 -20.34 13.19
N ASP A 208 1.39 -21.50 13.78
CA ASP A 208 1.55 -22.81 13.11
C ASP A 208 2.78 -22.81 12.17
N PHE A 209 2.59 -23.00 10.88
CA PHE A 209 3.63 -22.96 9.85
C PHE A 209 3.42 -21.77 8.90
N ALA A 210 2.69 -20.78 9.34
CA ALA A 210 2.41 -19.63 8.49
C ALA A 210 3.69 -18.80 8.23
N ALA A 211 3.83 -18.35 6.99
CA ALA A 211 5.02 -17.68 6.47
C ALA A 211 4.67 -16.47 5.57
N PRO A 212 3.92 -15.49 6.07
CA PRO A 212 3.62 -14.29 5.29
C PRO A 212 4.81 -13.35 5.19
N THR A 213 4.81 -12.52 4.14
CA THR A 213 5.60 -11.29 4.10
C THR A 213 4.80 -10.16 4.76
N ILE A 214 5.36 -9.53 5.78
CA ILE A 214 4.75 -8.41 6.53
C ILE A 214 5.66 -7.20 6.32
N ALA A 215 5.24 -6.27 5.46
CA ALA A 215 6.12 -5.15 5.09
C ALA A 215 5.38 -3.81 4.99
N ASN A 216 6.08 -2.74 5.31
CA ASN A 216 5.58 -1.36 5.24
C ASN A 216 4.32 -1.09 6.07
N ASN A 217 4.01 -1.92 7.08
CA ASN A 217 2.83 -1.71 7.92
C ASN A 217 3.13 -0.73 9.06
N LYS A 218 2.09 -0.05 9.51
CA LYS A 218 2.11 0.78 10.71
C LYS A 218 1.31 0.09 11.82
N LEU A 219 2.01 -0.32 12.88
CA LEU A 219 1.41 -1.02 14.03
C LEU A 219 1.56 -0.15 15.28
N SER A 220 0.49 0.52 15.70
CA SER A 220 0.56 1.49 16.81
C SER A 220 -0.60 1.37 17.78
N GLU A 221 -0.37 1.71 19.04
CA GLU A 221 -1.38 1.72 20.10
C GLU A 221 -2.08 0.36 20.32
N ASN A 222 -1.49 -0.75 19.82
CA ASN A 222 -1.93 -2.09 20.19
C ASN A 222 -1.35 -2.46 21.56
N ARG A 223 -1.87 -3.52 22.21
CA ARG A 223 -1.15 -4.05 23.37
C ARG A 223 0.18 -4.65 22.91
N THR A 224 0.17 -5.60 21.96
CA THR A 224 1.36 -6.13 21.28
C THR A 224 1.18 -5.97 19.77
N ALA A 225 2.16 -5.42 19.09
CA ALA A 225 2.04 -5.17 17.65
C ALA A 225 2.03 -6.46 16.84
N ILE A 226 3.05 -7.32 17.02
CA ILE A 226 3.17 -8.60 16.30
C ILE A 226 3.48 -9.70 17.30
N ALA A 227 2.71 -10.77 17.27
CA ALA A 227 2.91 -11.98 18.09
C ALA A 227 3.12 -13.20 17.19
N LEU A 228 4.24 -13.89 17.38
CA LEU A 228 4.60 -15.10 16.64
C LEU A 228 4.60 -16.29 17.58
N SER A 229 4.13 -17.43 17.10
CA SER A 229 4.10 -18.65 17.89
C SER A 229 4.24 -19.93 17.06
N ARG A 230 4.49 -21.04 17.76
CA ARG A 230 4.67 -22.39 17.15
C ARG A 230 5.85 -22.38 16.17
N ASN A 231 5.65 -22.74 14.89
CA ASN A 231 6.68 -22.80 13.87
C ASN A 231 6.51 -21.68 12.83
N ALA A 232 5.97 -20.55 13.22
CA ALA A 232 5.78 -19.41 12.31
C ALA A 232 7.13 -18.85 11.83
N HIS A 233 7.22 -18.52 10.54
CA HIS A 233 8.45 -17.97 9.94
C HIS A 233 8.15 -16.83 8.96
N PRO A 234 7.53 -15.73 9.42
CA PRO A 234 7.27 -14.58 8.58
C PRO A 234 8.53 -13.81 8.22
N VAL A 235 8.48 -13.10 7.10
CA VAL A 235 9.47 -12.09 6.71
C VAL A 235 8.97 -10.71 7.15
N LEU A 236 9.76 -9.97 7.93
CA LEU A 236 9.40 -8.63 8.42
C LEU A 236 10.32 -7.58 7.79
N ARG A 237 9.75 -6.63 7.04
CA ARG A 237 10.51 -5.57 6.37
C ARG A 237 9.83 -4.21 6.50
N GLN A 238 10.59 -3.21 6.88
CA GLN A 238 10.19 -1.80 6.81
C GLN A 238 8.88 -1.47 7.56
N ASN A 239 8.56 -2.19 8.64
CA ASN A 239 7.39 -1.91 9.45
C ASN A 239 7.70 -0.82 10.49
N LEU A 240 6.74 0.09 10.71
CA LEU A 240 6.77 1.02 11.83
C LEU A 240 5.96 0.44 13.00
N ILE A 241 6.64 0.08 14.07
CA ILE A 241 6.09 -0.60 15.25
C ILE A 241 6.26 0.33 16.45
N ALA A 242 5.22 1.15 16.73
CA ALA A 242 5.37 2.27 17.63
C ALA A 242 4.25 2.38 18.68
N LYS A 243 4.58 2.85 19.87
CA LYS A 243 3.61 3.23 20.92
C LYS A 243 2.66 2.09 21.32
N ASN A 244 3.12 0.83 21.20
CA ASN A 244 2.33 -0.29 21.67
C ASN A 244 2.43 -0.42 23.20
N THR A 245 1.28 -0.64 23.87
CA THR A 245 1.19 -0.50 25.32
C THR A 245 1.87 -1.61 26.11
N GLN A 246 2.24 -2.70 25.48
CA GLN A 246 3.12 -3.73 26.02
C GLN A 246 4.38 -3.84 25.16
N GLY A 247 4.27 -4.22 23.87
CA GLY A 247 5.49 -4.41 23.11
C GLY A 247 5.34 -4.45 21.61
N GLY A 248 6.50 -4.45 20.95
CA GLY A 248 6.61 -4.50 19.50
C GLY A 248 6.45 -5.91 18.95
N LEU A 249 7.54 -6.69 18.94
CA LEU A 249 7.59 -8.06 18.41
C LEU A 249 7.76 -9.07 19.55
N PHE A 250 6.81 -9.99 19.68
CA PHE A 250 6.82 -11.09 20.62
C PHE A 250 7.00 -12.42 19.88
N VAL A 251 8.05 -13.18 20.20
CA VAL A 251 8.38 -14.45 19.53
C VAL A 251 8.39 -15.59 20.53
N ASN A 252 7.60 -16.61 20.28
CA ASN A 252 7.43 -17.76 21.17
C ASN A 252 7.41 -19.10 20.39
N GLY A 253 7.52 -20.21 21.12
CA GLY A 253 7.54 -21.55 20.54
C GLY A 253 8.82 -21.83 19.76
N ASN A 254 8.69 -22.24 18.52
CA ASN A 254 9.80 -22.46 17.59
C ASN A 254 9.76 -21.43 16.44
N ALA A 255 9.12 -20.28 16.65
CA ALA A 255 9.00 -19.29 15.59
C ALA A 255 10.37 -18.68 15.25
N THR A 256 10.62 -18.54 13.95
CA THR A 256 11.90 -18.05 13.39
C THR A 256 11.62 -16.96 12.35
N PRO A 257 11.27 -15.74 12.79
CA PRO A 257 11.07 -14.64 11.85
C PRO A 257 12.38 -14.30 11.13
N ASP A 258 12.27 -13.94 9.86
CA ASP A 258 13.33 -13.27 9.13
C ASP A 258 13.27 -11.75 9.45
N LEU A 259 14.29 -11.27 10.17
CA LEU A 259 14.46 -9.87 10.60
C LEU A 259 15.59 -9.18 9.84
N GLY A 260 15.92 -9.66 8.65
CA GLY A 260 16.91 -9.10 7.76
C GLY A 260 18.25 -9.83 7.73
N SER A 261 19.00 -9.54 6.67
CA SER A 261 20.37 -9.97 6.43
C SER A 261 21.23 -8.77 6.01
N SER A 262 22.53 -9.00 5.82
CA SER A 262 23.43 -7.95 5.31
C SER A 262 23.09 -7.48 3.89
N GLU A 263 22.47 -8.35 3.10
CA GLU A 263 22.09 -8.06 1.71
C GLU A 263 20.65 -7.55 1.59
N ASP A 264 19.78 -7.94 2.54
CA ASP A 264 18.36 -7.56 2.61
C ASP A 264 18.00 -7.18 4.06
N PRO A 265 18.34 -5.96 4.51
CA PRO A 265 18.10 -5.53 5.88
C PRO A 265 16.61 -5.49 6.23
N GLY A 266 16.32 -5.69 7.52
CA GLY A 266 14.94 -5.70 8.01
C GLY A 266 14.26 -4.34 7.92
N ASP A 267 15.02 -3.26 8.19
CA ASP A 267 14.58 -1.85 8.18
C ASP A 267 13.29 -1.59 8.98
N ASN A 268 12.96 -2.48 9.94
CA ASN A 268 11.84 -2.23 10.83
C ASN A 268 12.25 -1.19 11.88
N ILE A 269 11.32 -0.28 12.18
CA ILE A 269 11.51 0.78 13.18
C ILE A 269 10.62 0.48 14.38
N PHE A 270 11.26 0.26 15.53
CA PHE A 270 10.59 0.09 16.81
C PHE A 270 10.83 1.34 17.66
N CYS A 271 9.78 1.99 18.12
CA CYS A 271 9.92 3.17 18.96
C CYS A 271 8.74 3.33 19.94
N ASP A 272 9.05 3.86 21.11
CA ASP A 272 8.05 4.18 22.15
C ASP A 272 7.19 2.98 22.60
N ASN A 273 7.62 1.73 22.40
CA ASN A 273 6.94 0.57 22.97
C ASN A 273 7.27 0.45 24.47
N THR A 274 6.30 0.05 25.29
CA THR A 274 6.43 0.25 26.75
C THR A 274 7.37 -0.74 27.43
N GLU A 275 7.24 -2.06 27.18
CA GLU A 275 7.97 -3.10 27.95
C GLU A 275 9.09 -3.75 27.14
N PHE A 276 8.92 -3.85 25.82
CA PHE A 276 9.90 -4.42 24.89
C PHE A 276 9.67 -3.97 23.44
N ASP A 277 10.74 -3.77 22.72
CA ASP A 277 10.71 -3.66 21.26
C ASP A 277 10.72 -5.05 20.62
N LEU A 278 11.58 -5.95 21.11
CA LEU A 278 11.64 -7.35 20.70
C LEU A 278 11.82 -8.25 21.93
N HIS A 279 10.95 -9.26 22.06
CA HIS A 279 11.04 -10.26 23.11
C HIS A 279 11.05 -11.67 22.52
N ASN A 280 12.21 -12.30 22.52
CA ASN A 280 12.41 -13.67 22.08
C ASN A 280 12.34 -14.64 23.28
N LEU A 281 11.26 -15.43 23.35
CA LEU A 281 11.11 -16.50 24.34
C LEU A 281 11.51 -17.87 23.77
N THR A 282 11.97 -17.96 22.54
CA THR A 282 12.43 -19.22 21.96
C THR A 282 13.83 -19.58 22.50
N THR A 283 14.22 -20.83 22.35
CA THR A 283 15.59 -21.28 22.65
C THR A 283 16.57 -20.99 21.51
N GLN A 284 16.10 -20.48 20.38
CA GLN A 284 16.91 -20.17 19.22
C GLN A 284 17.36 -18.70 19.26
N LYS A 285 18.59 -18.45 18.83
CA LYS A 285 19.10 -17.09 18.69
C LYS A 285 18.49 -16.46 17.44
N LEU A 286 17.83 -15.31 17.59
CA LEU A 286 17.37 -14.50 16.49
C LEU A 286 18.46 -13.52 16.04
N VAL A 287 18.66 -13.41 14.75
CA VAL A 287 19.56 -12.42 14.14
C VAL A 287 18.71 -11.28 13.58
N CYS A 288 19.03 -10.06 13.98
CA CYS A 288 18.25 -8.86 13.66
C CYS A 288 19.19 -7.85 12.98
N VAL A 289 19.09 -7.73 11.65
CA VAL A 289 20.00 -6.93 10.83
C VAL A 289 19.30 -5.70 10.26
N GLY A 290 19.91 -4.53 10.43
CA GLY A 290 19.43 -3.27 9.85
C GLY A 290 18.12 -2.74 10.46
N ASN A 291 17.67 -3.26 11.61
CA ASN A 291 16.48 -2.77 12.28
C ASN A 291 16.85 -1.68 13.31
N GLN A 292 15.97 -0.70 13.46
CA GLN A 292 16.09 0.35 14.47
C GLN A 292 15.24 -0.02 15.68
N LEU A 293 15.86 -0.22 16.82
CA LEU A 293 15.20 -0.57 18.09
C LEU A 293 16.05 -0.13 19.28
N ASN A 294 15.44 -0.03 20.45
CA ASN A 294 16.16 0.27 21.68
C ASN A 294 16.75 -1.03 22.27
N PRO A 295 18.10 -1.20 22.31
CA PRO A 295 18.70 -2.42 22.84
C PRO A 295 18.31 -2.74 24.30
N ALA A 296 17.96 -1.73 25.10
CA ALA A 296 17.49 -1.91 26.48
C ALA A 296 16.08 -2.53 26.54
N LEU A 297 15.32 -2.48 25.46
CA LEU A 297 13.99 -3.08 25.31
C LEU A 297 14.01 -4.40 24.51
N VAL A 298 15.21 -4.96 24.28
CA VAL A 298 15.37 -6.28 23.67
C VAL A 298 15.54 -7.34 24.76
N LYS A 299 14.72 -8.39 24.71
CA LYS A 299 14.70 -9.48 25.69
C LYS A 299 14.92 -10.83 25.01
N GLY A 300 15.69 -11.72 25.66
CA GLY A 300 15.97 -13.08 25.18
C GLY A 300 17.22 -13.17 24.29
N LEU A 301 17.37 -14.29 23.59
CA LEU A 301 18.53 -14.57 22.74
C LEU A 301 18.41 -13.84 21.39
N VAL A 302 18.96 -12.64 21.31
CA VAL A 302 18.91 -11.80 20.10
C VAL A 302 20.29 -11.25 19.80
N GLU A 303 20.73 -11.34 18.57
CA GLU A 303 21.93 -10.68 18.04
C GLU A 303 21.51 -9.50 17.18
N LEU A 304 21.92 -8.30 17.59
CA LEU A 304 21.66 -7.07 16.86
C LEU A 304 22.87 -6.74 15.99
N ILE A 305 22.65 -6.62 14.69
CA ILE A 305 23.69 -6.26 13.72
C ILE A 305 23.28 -4.92 13.08
N ALA A 306 23.98 -3.87 13.47
CA ALA A 306 23.88 -2.59 12.77
C ALA A 306 24.62 -2.68 11.44
N LEU A 307 24.04 -2.19 10.37
CA LEU A 307 24.76 -1.99 9.11
C LEU A 307 25.77 -0.88 9.34
N LYS A 308 27.05 -1.14 9.06
CA LYS A 308 28.08 -0.10 9.08
C LYS A 308 27.73 0.89 7.97
N GLU A 309 27.50 2.14 8.33
CA GLU A 309 27.69 3.23 7.39
C GLU A 309 29.14 3.14 6.90
N ASP A 310 29.36 3.12 5.60
CA ASP A 310 30.70 3.04 5.00
C ASP A 310 31.56 4.20 5.53
N ALA A 311 32.48 3.84 6.45
CA ALA A 311 33.49 4.73 7.00
C ALA A 311 34.52 5.07 5.90
N LYS A 312 34.21 6.04 5.05
CA LYS A 312 35.18 6.74 4.21
C LYS A 312 35.10 8.24 4.50
N THR A 313 35.67 8.64 5.63
CA THR A 313 36.42 9.90 5.75
C THR A 313 37.02 9.96 7.17
N GLN A 314 38.18 9.36 7.36
CA GLN A 314 39.09 9.77 8.43
C GLN A 314 40.42 10.12 7.81
N GLY A 315 40.69 11.40 7.80
CA GLY A 315 42.01 11.98 7.58
C GLY A 315 42.02 13.40 8.10
N HIS A 316 42.19 13.61 9.39
CA HIS A 316 43.28 14.36 10.04
C HIS A 316 43.07 14.50 11.54
N LYS A 317 44.17 14.28 12.25
CA LYS A 317 44.33 14.34 13.72
C LYS A 317 44.05 15.74 14.25
N ASP A 318 43.44 15.87 15.45
CA ASP A 318 44.21 16.24 16.65
C ASP A 318 43.39 16.10 17.93
N ALA A 319 44.13 15.90 19.00
CA ALA A 319 43.71 15.46 20.31
C ALA A 319 42.87 16.46 21.11
N GLY A 320 42.03 15.93 22.00
CA GLY A 320 41.45 16.68 23.11
C GLY A 320 40.17 16.13 23.68
N ARG A 321 40.29 15.24 24.61
CA ARG A 321 39.43 14.91 25.79
C ARG A 321 37.97 15.41 25.87
N GLU A 322 37.14 14.39 26.17
CA GLU A 322 36.07 14.34 27.19
C GLU A 322 34.61 14.59 26.73
N ASN A 323 33.84 13.59 27.07
CA ASN A 323 32.42 13.48 27.36
C ASN A 323 31.54 12.92 26.24
N ALA A 324 31.28 11.61 26.41
CA ALA A 324 30.14 10.93 25.82
C ALA A 324 28.84 11.62 26.23
N GLY A 325 28.22 12.30 25.30
CA GLY A 325 26.86 12.79 25.41
C GLY A 325 26.06 12.24 24.25
N ASN A 326 25.14 11.31 24.53
CA ASN A 326 24.16 10.83 23.61
C ASN A 326 23.44 11.99 22.90
N VAL A 327 23.67 12.16 21.61
CA VAL A 327 22.81 13.00 20.79
C VAL A 327 21.81 12.09 20.06
N LEU A 328 20.70 11.83 20.73
CA LEU A 328 19.46 11.41 20.09
C LEU A 328 18.92 12.62 19.32
N GLN A 329 19.10 12.65 18.02
CA GLN A 329 18.35 13.57 17.20
C GLN A 329 16.89 13.08 17.13
N THR A 330 16.06 13.74 17.92
CA THR A 330 14.62 13.61 17.95
C THR A 330 14.05 14.16 16.65
N ILE A 331 13.61 13.30 15.75
CA ILE A 331 12.74 13.71 14.64
C ILE A 331 11.35 13.92 15.25
N ILE A 332 11.01 15.17 15.49
CA ILE A 332 9.65 15.57 15.91
C ILE A 332 8.75 15.49 14.70
N VAL A 333 7.98 14.41 14.60
CA VAL A 333 6.81 14.39 13.71
C VAL A 333 5.66 15.05 14.47
N SER A 334 5.32 16.28 14.09
CA SER A 334 4.15 16.98 14.64
C SER A 334 2.88 16.22 14.22
N SER A 335 2.26 15.58 15.20
CA SER A 335 0.94 14.98 15.09
C SER A 335 -0.12 16.07 15.22
N SER A 336 -0.76 16.47 14.12
CA SER A 336 -2.05 17.14 14.20
C SER A 336 -3.13 16.11 14.49
N VAL A 337 -3.61 16.15 15.72
CA VAL A 337 -4.66 15.29 16.26
C VAL A 337 -6.00 15.78 15.76
N PHE A 338 -6.79 14.91 15.14
CA PHE A 338 -8.22 15.13 15.01
C PHE A 338 -8.90 14.82 16.35
N ALA A 339 -9.24 15.88 17.08
CA ALA A 339 -10.21 15.81 18.16
C ALA A 339 -11.57 16.21 17.57
N SER A 340 -12.53 15.31 17.63
CA SER A 340 -13.92 15.57 17.30
C SER A 340 -14.65 16.04 18.56
N GLU A 341 -15.09 17.31 18.58
CA GLU A 341 -16.19 17.76 19.40
C GLU A 341 -17.24 18.47 18.52
N PRO A 342 -18.54 18.35 18.86
CA PRO A 342 -19.60 18.85 18.00
C PRO A 342 -19.84 20.35 18.17
N LEU A 343 -19.94 21.05 17.05
CA LEU A 343 -20.30 22.47 17.03
C LEU A 343 -21.82 22.66 16.86
N PRO A 344 -22.41 23.64 17.55
CA PRO A 344 -23.81 24.00 17.35
C PRO A 344 -24.02 24.90 16.14
N LEU A 345 -25.15 24.64 15.47
CA LEU A 345 -25.67 25.47 14.37
C LEU A 345 -25.97 26.90 14.79
N SER A 346 -25.44 27.89 14.11
CA SER A 346 -26.14 29.16 13.91
C SER A 346 -25.77 29.77 12.55
N ALA A 347 -26.81 30.06 11.79
CA ALA A 347 -26.73 30.71 10.48
C ALA A 347 -26.51 32.20 10.58
N SER A 348 -25.66 32.79 9.77
CA SER A 348 -25.93 34.03 9.03
C SER A 348 -24.79 34.41 8.08
N SER A 349 -25.15 34.44 6.82
CA SER A 349 -24.74 35.30 5.71
C SER A 349 -23.32 35.91 5.69
N LEU A 350 -22.57 35.60 4.64
CA LEU A 350 -22.13 36.57 3.62
C LEU A 350 -21.38 35.86 2.49
N SER A 351 -21.82 36.11 1.29
CA SER A 351 -21.28 35.66 0.03
C SER A 351 -19.88 36.20 -0.22
N ALA A 352 -18.90 35.28 -0.35
CA ALA A 352 -17.73 35.47 -1.19
C ALA A 352 -17.43 34.12 -1.79
N SER A 353 -17.40 34.02 -3.10
CA SER A 353 -17.08 32.82 -3.88
C SER A 353 -15.63 32.42 -3.62
N VAL A 354 -15.43 31.56 -2.64
CA VAL A 354 -14.16 30.82 -2.48
C VAL A 354 -14.25 29.63 -3.44
N GLN A 355 -13.47 29.68 -4.53
CA GLN A 355 -13.21 28.49 -5.33
C GLN A 355 -12.54 27.45 -4.42
N PRO A 356 -12.91 26.17 -4.49
CA PRO A 356 -12.20 25.14 -3.74
C PRO A 356 -10.72 25.19 -4.12
N ASP A 357 -9.84 25.16 -3.13
CA ASP A 357 -8.39 25.18 -3.31
C ASP A 357 -8.00 24.03 -4.25
N ARG A 358 -7.57 24.39 -5.46
CA ARG A 358 -7.10 23.41 -6.45
C ARG A 358 -5.82 22.77 -5.95
N HIS A 359 -5.72 21.45 -6.09
CA HIS A 359 -4.49 20.74 -5.76
C HIS A 359 -3.32 21.28 -6.62
N TRP A 360 -2.16 21.50 -6.02
CA TRP A 360 -1.00 22.09 -6.69
C TRP A 360 -0.58 21.36 -7.97
N ALA A 361 -0.72 20.00 -8.02
CA ALA A 361 -0.38 19.20 -9.19
C ALA A 361 -1.49 19.16 -10.26
N GLU A 362 -2.66 19.75 -10.01
CA GLU A 362 -3.81 19.68 -10.92
C GLU A 362 -3.50 20.14 -12.35
N PRO A 363 -2.73 21.20 -12.61
CA PRO A 363 -2.39 21.59 -13.98
C PRO A 363 -1.64 20.52 -14.76
N PHE A 364 -0.74 19.79 -14.09
CA PHE A 364 0.01 18.69 -14.70
C PHE A 364 -0.88 17.46 -14.95
N ILE A 365 -1.75 17.16 -13.99
CA ILE A 365 -2.71 16.05 -14.09
C ILE A 365 -3.66 16.28 -15.26
N GLN A 366 -4.29 17.45 -15.34
CA GLN A 366 -5.18 17.81 -16.44
C GLN A 366 -4.49 17.78 -17.81
N ALA A 367 -3.24 18.25 -17.86
CA ALA A 367 -2.45 18.22 -19.09
C ALA A 367 -2.16 16.77 -19.54
N LEU A 368 -1.76 15.88 -18.62
CA LEU A 368 -1.53 14.47 -18.93
C LEU A 368 -2.84 13.73 -19.30
N GLN A 369 -3.95 14.08 -18.66
CA GLN A 369 -5.28 13.57 -19.03
C GLN A 369 -5.69 14.00 -20.44
N SER A 370 -5.47 15.27 -20.79
CA SER A 370 -5.75 15.77 -22.15
C SER A 370 -4.90 15.11 -23.25
N MET A 371 -3.75 14.56 -22.87
CA MET A 371 -2.86 13.78 -23.74
C MET A 371 -3.19 12.27 -23.74
N ASP A 372 -4.22 11.84 -23.02
CA ASP A 372 -4.61 10.43 -22.85
C ASP A 372 -3.51 9.55 -22.22
N LEU A 373 -2.65 10.16 -21.37
CA LEU A 373 -1.53 9.47 -20.72
C LEU A 373 -1.86 8.96 -19.33
N ILE A 374 -2.81 9.60 -18.64
CA ILE A 374 -3.36 9.17 -17.36
C ILE A 374 -4.87 9.27 -17.39
N HIS A 375 -5.51 8.34 -16.71
CA HIS A 375 -6.96 8.35 -16.55
C HIS A 375 -7.28 8.51 -15.06
N GLY A 376 -8.36 9.22 -14.74
CA GLY A 376 -8.94 9.22 -13.41
C GLY A 376 -9.47 7.84 -13.03
N LEU A 377 -9.82 7.67 -11.76
CA LEU A 377 -10.64 6.54 -11.32
C LEU A 377 -11.97 6.55 -12.10
N PRO A 378 -12.77 5.45 -12.06
CA PRO A 378 -14.05 5.38 -12.78
C PRO A 378 -15.06 6.50 -12.45
N ASP A 379 -14.81 7.30 -11.43
CA ASP A 379 -15.55 8.50 -11.03
C ASP A 379 -14.92 9.82 -11.52
N ASP A 380 -13.96 9.74 -12.46
CA ASP A 380 -13.15 10.86 -12.96
C ASP A 380 -12.27 11.56 -11.90
N THR A 381 -12.12 11.00 -10.70
CA THR A 381 -11.21 11.54 -9.69
C THR A 381 -9.80 10.98 -9.86
N TYR A 382 -8.81 11.85 -9.81
CA TYR A 382 -7.39 11.49 -9.70
C TYR A 382 -6.96 11.70 -8.25
N GLN A 383 -6.30 10.73 -7.64
CA GLN A 383 -5.84 10.80 -6.24
C GLN A 383 -4.39 11.31 -6.18
N PRO A 384 -4.16 12.63 -6.21
CA PRO A 384 -2.81 13.17 -6.35
C PRO A 384 -1.92 12.92 -5.15
N ASP A 385 -2.47 12.80 -3.95
CA ASP A 385 -1.71 12.59 -2.71
C ASP A 385 -1.41 11.12 -2.41
N LYS A 386 -2.01 10.19 -3.18
CA LYS A 386 -1.75 8.75 -3.01
C LYS A 386 -0.32 8.42 -3.47
N PRO A 387 0.47 7.65 -2.68
CA PRO A 387 1.74 7.11 -3.16
C PRO A 387 1.53 6.22 -4.40
N MET A 388 2.38 6.40 -5.42
CA MET A 388 2.33 5.61 -6.64
C MET A 388 3.14 4.31 -6.50
N THR A 389 2.57 3.18 -6.92
CA THR A 389 3.29 1.91 -6.95
C THR A 389 4.25 1.82 -8.13
N ARG A 390 5.23 0.92 -8.04
CA ARG A 390 6.20 0.65 -9.12
C ARG A 390 5.53 0.13 -10.39
N ALA A 391 4.44 -0.62 -10.27
CA ALA A 391 3.64 -1.09 -11.41
C ALA A 391 2.88 0.06 -12.09
N GLU A 392 2.24 0.93 -11.33
CA GLU A 392 1.56 2.13 -11.85
C GLU A 392 2.55 3.07 -12.53
N TYR A 393 3.72 3.28 -11.92
CA TYR A 393 4.80 4.07 -12.53
C TYR A 393 5.29 3.45 -13.85
N ALA A 394 5.54 2.14 -13.89
CA ALA A 394 5.94 1.46 -15.12
C ALA A 394 4.88 1.58 -16.23
N ALA A 395 3.60 1.49 -15.86
CA ALA A 395 2.49 1.69 -16.80
C ALA A 395 2.48 3.12 -17.36
N LEU A 396 2.64 4.12 -16.50
CA LEU A 396 2.69 5.53 -16.92
C LEU A 396 3.86 5.80 -17.87
N VAL A 397 5.08 5.39 -17.53
CA VAL A 397 6.24 5.65 -18.41
C VAL A 397 6.17 4.88 -19.71
N ALA A 398 5.61 3.69 -19.73
CA ALA A 398 5.40 2.90 -20.94
C ALA A 398 4.48 3.62 -21.94
N VAL A 399 3.41 4.23 -21.47
CA VAL A 399 2.44 4.98 -22.28
C VAL A 399 2.99 6.37 -22.66
N ALA A 400 3.55 7.10 -21.68
CA ALA A 400 4.01 8.48 -21.89
C ALA A 400 5.21 8.58 -22.83
N PHE A 401 6.17 7.66 -22.72
CA PHE A 401 7.40 7.75 -23.49
C PHE A 401 7.49 6.76 -24.65
N LYS A 402 6.71 5.68 -24.66
CA LYS A 402 6.72 4.59 -25.67
C LYS A 402 8.16 4.18 -26.01
N PRO A 403 8.95 3.79 -25.00
CA PRO A 403 10.39 3.65 -25.17
C PRO A 403 10.73 2.50 -26.13
N THR A 404 11.73 2.73 -26.98
CA THR A 404 12.33 1.67 -27.80
C THR A 404 13.13 0.71 -26.93
N ALA A 405 13.13 -0.56 -27.27
CA ALA A 405 13.86 -1.58 -26.51
C ALA A 405 15.38 -1.35 -26.61
N LYS A 406 16.02 -1.07 -25.48
CA LYS A 406 17.47 -0.92 -25.30
C LYS A 406 18.11 -2.14 -24.64
N ARG A 407 17.30 -3.00 -24.03
CA ARG A 407 17.70 -4.18 -23.24
C ARG A 407 16.85 -5.39 -23.60
N PRO A 408 17.31 -6.64 -23.36
CA PRO A 408 16.45 -7.82 -23.49
C PRO A 408 15.24 -7.76 -22.55
N ALA A 409 14.28 -8.64 -22.77
CA ALA A 409 13.14 -8.78 -21.86
C ALA A 409 13.64 -9.15 -20.45
N ALA A 410 13.03 -8.56 -19.43
CA ALA A 410 13.32 -8.87 -18.05
C ALA A 410 12.41 -10.01 -17.57
N ASP A 411 13.00 -11.02 -16.95
CA ASP A 411 12.26 -12.17 -16.39
C ASP A 411 12.15 -11.98 -14.87
N PHE A 412 11.13 -11.21 -14.46
CA PHE A 412 10.85 -10.94 -13.06
C PHE A 412 10.01 -12.07 -12.46
N VAL A 413 10.53 -12.71 -11.41
CA VAL A 413 9.91 -13.90 -10.79
C VAL A 413 8.60 -13.61 -10.06
N ASP A 414 8.38 -12.35 -9.67
CA ASP A 414 7.20 -11.87 -8.94
C ASP A 414 6.16 -11.15 -9.84
N VAL A 415 6.36 -11.15 -11.17
CA VAL A 415 5.44 -10.54 -12.13
C VAL A 415 4.94 -11.61 -13.09
N SER A 416 3.77 -12.17 -12.81
CA SER A 416 3.15 -13.18 -13.69
C SER A 416 2.72 -12.57 -15.02
N LYS A 417 2.64 -13.39 -16.08
CA LYS A 417 2.19 -12.92 -17.40
C LYS A 417 0.76 -12.39 -17.41
N ASP A 418 -0.06 -12.83 -16.46
CA ASP A 418 -1.46 -12.41 -16.29
C ASP A 418 -1.58 -11.15 -15.41
N PHE A 419 -0.47 -10.64 -14.88
CA PHE A 419 -0.48 -9.41 -14.09
C PHE A 419 -0.84 -8.21 -14.99
N TRP A 420 -1.76 -7.37 -14.54
CA TRP A 420 -2.32 -6.27 -15.33
C TRP A 420 -1.26 -5.34 -15.96
N ALA A 421 -0.14 -5.11 -15.24
CA ALA A 421 0.95 -4.25 -15.70
C ALA A 421 2.10 -5.02 -16.38
N TYR A 422 2.00 -6.34 -16.58
CA TYR A 422 3.10 -7.17 -17.12
C TYR A 422 3.72 -6.57 -18.38
N ASN A 423 2.89 -6.28 -19.39
CA ASN A 423 3.36 -5.72 -20.65
C ASN A 423 4.02 -4.34 -20.48
N ALA A 424 3.44 -3.49 -19.64
CA ALA A 424 3.96 -2.16 -19.37
C ALA A 424 5.31 -2.23 -18.62
N ILE A 425 5.44 -3.12 -17.65
CA ILE A 425 6.71 -3.38 -16.94
C ILE A 425 7.77 -3.86 -17.93
N GLN A 426 7.44 -4.78 -18.84
CA GLN A 426 8.37 -5.24 -19.88
C GLN A 426 8.80 -4.10 -20.81
N ILE A 427 7.89 -3.24 -21.24
CA ILE A 427 8.18 -2.09 -22.09
C ILE A 427 9.09 -1.11 -21.34
N ALA A 428 8.75 -0.73 -20.12
CA ALA A 428 9.52 0.21 -19.31
C ALA A 428 10.91 -0.34 -18.95
N ALA A 429 11.04 -1.62 -18.62
CA ALA A 429 12.30 -2.28 -18.32
C ALA A 429 13.22 -2.36 -19.54
N ARG A 430 12.69 -2.81 -20.67
CA ARG A 430 13.44 -2.88 -21.93
C ARG A 430 13.86 -1.48 -22.42
N GLY A 431 13.05 -0.47 -22.15
CA GLY A 431 13.34 0.92 -22.44
C GLY A 431 14.38 1.56 -21.53
N GLY A 432 14.74 0.90 -20.42
CA GLY A 432 15.72 1.39 -19.45
C GLY A 432 15.17 2.39 -18.44
N PHE A 433 13.85 2.48 -18.28
CA PHE A 433 13.21 3.32 -17.26
C PHE A 433 13.17 2.63 -15.91
N VAL A 434 12.85 1.35 -15.87
CA VAL A 434 12.78 0.59 -14.63
C VAL A 434 13.71 -0.61 -14.64
N GLY A 435 14.07 -1.10 -13.48
CA GLY A 435 14.85 -2.32 -13.31
C GLY A 435 14.25 -3.16 -12.18
N GLY A 436 14.66 -4.43 -12.12
CA GLY A 436 14.41 -5.30 -10.99
C GLY A 436 15.56 -5.26 -9.99
N PHE A 437 15.39 -6.02 -8.93
CA PHE A 437 16.37 -6.23 -7.88
C PHE A 437 17.32 -7.40 -8.23
N THR A 438 18.34 -7.59 -7.42
CA THR A 438 19.36 -8.63 -7.64
C THR A 438 18.81 -10.06 -7.58
N ASP A 439 17.71 -10.26 -6.84
CA ASP A 439 16.96 -11.51 -6.74
C ASP A 439 16.00 -11.78 -7.91
N ARG A 440 16.05 -10.95 -8.96
CA ARG A 440 15.16 -10.96 -10.13
C ARG A 440 13.70 -10.62 -9.82
N THR A 441 13.41 -9.95 -8.70
CA THR A 441 12.08 -9.42 -8.41
C THR A 441 11.91 -8.01 -8.99
N PHE A 442 10.67 -7.58 -9.17
CA PHE A 442 10.31 -6.23 -9.57
C PHE A 442 9.63 -5.45 -8.44
N HIS A 443 8.98 -6.13 -7.51
CA HIS A 443 8.13 -5.58 -6.47
C HIS A 443 7.03 -4.64 -7.01
N PRO A 444 6.09 -5.15 -7.82
CA PRO A 444 5.12 -4.35 -8.55
C PRO A 444 4.21 -3.50 -7.64
N HIS A 445 3.93 -3.97 -6.44
CA HIS A 445 3.07 -3.31 -5.46
C HIS A 445 3.82 -2.36 -4.51
N GLN A 446 5.15 -2.37 -4.52
CA GLN A 446 5.94 -1.45 -3.71
C GLN A 446 5.80 -0.01 -4.22
N ASN A 447 5.70 0.96 -3.30
CA ASN A 447 5.67 2.37 -3.67
C ASN A 447 7.00 2.80 -4.28
N VAL A 448 6.95 3.52 -5.39
CA VAL A 448 8.15 4.09 -6.00
C VAL A 448 8.65 5.27 -5.17
N LYS A 449 9.95 5.31 -4.86
CA LYS A 449 10.56 6.46 -4.16
C LYS A 449 10.80 7.61 -5.13
N ARG A 450 10.77 8.85 -4.64
CA ARG A 450 11.05 10.05 -5.46
C ARG A 450 12.37 9.93 -6.23
N LEU A 451 13.43 9.47 -5.54
CA LEU A 451 14.72 9.25 -6.16
C LEU A 451 14.65 8.24 -7.31
N GLN A 452 13.88 7.17 -7.15
CA GLN A 452 13.72 6.15 -8.21
C GLN A 452 13.03 6.73 -9.44
N VAL A 453 12.03 7.60 -9.26
CA VAL A 453 11.37 8.33 -10.35
C VAL A 453 12.37 9.22 -11.08
N ILE A 454 13.13 10.02 -10.35
CA ILE A 454 14.14 10.96 -10.92
C ILE A 454 15.18 10.19 -11.71
N VAL A 455 15.82 9.18 -11.10
CA VAL A 455 16.86 8.35 -11.76
C VAL A 455 16.29 7.63 -12.99
N SER A 456 15.07 7.12 -12.88
CA SER A 456 14.36 6.44 -13.97
C SER A 456 14.14 7.35 -15.17
N LEU A 457 13.63 8.56 -14.97
CA LEU A 457 13.38 9.52 -16.04
C LEU A 457 14.68 9.93 -16.76
N VAL A 458 15.74 10.24 -16.00
CA VAL A 458 17.03 10.63 -16.59
C VAL A 458 17.65 9.49 -17.40
N ASN A 459 17.69 8.27 -16.83
CA ASN A 459 18.31 7.12 -17.47
C ASN A 459 17.48 6.60 -18.67
N GLY A 460 16.16 6.51 -18.50
CA GLY A 460 15.24 6.05 -19.53
C GLY A 460 15.24 6.96 -20.77
N LEU A 461 15.31 8.26 -20.55
CA LEU A 461 15.40 9.26 -21.61
C LEU A 461 16.81 9.43 -22.17
N GLY A 462 17.86 8.95 -21.47
CA GLY A 462 19.24 9.10 -21.90
C GLY A 462 19.69 10.57 -21.91
N LEU A 463 19.29 11.33 -20.90
CA LEU A 463 19.61 12.77 -20.84
C LEU A 463 21.10 12.98 -20.57
N PRO A 464 21.72 13.99 -21.21
CA PRO A 464 23.14 14.32 -21.00
C PRO A 464 23.35 14.76 -19.55
N GLN A 465 24.44 14.25 -18.93
CA GLN A 465 24.76 14.53 -17.52
C GLN A 465 25.10 16.00 -17.31
N ALA A 466 24.57 16.56 -16.21
CA ALA A 466 24.88 17.91 -15.75
C ALA A 466 25.93 17.89 -14.62
N ASP A 467 26.47 19.06 -14.28
CA ASP A 467 27.41 19.26 -13.17
C ASP A 467 26.67 19.13 -11.82
N ASN A 468 27.32 18.52 -10.83
CA ASN A 468 26.76 18.31 -9.49
C ASN A 468 26.65 19.62 -8.66
N ASN A 469 27.27 20.72 -9.08
CA ASN A 469 27.21 22.00 -8.36
C ASN A 469 25.77 22.51 -8.19
N VAL A 470 24.88 22.15 -9.10
CA VAL A 470 23.45 22.51 -9.01
C VAL A 470 22.75 21.89 -7.80
N LEU A 471 23.29 20.84 -7.19
CA LEU A 471 22.71 20.17 -6.03
C LEU A 471 22.78 20.99 -4.74
N GLU A 472 23.59 22.03 -4.68
CA GLU A 472 23.72 22.90 -3.50
C GLU A 472 22.44 23.68 -3.19
N VAL A 473 21.53 23.75 -4.13
CA VAL A 473 20.22 24.37 -3.94
C VAL A 473 19.32 23.60 -2.97
N TYR A 474 19.55 22.29 -2.79
CA TYR A 474 18.72 21.46 -1.92
C TYR A 474 19.21 21.46 -0.47
N SER A 475 18.31 21.82 0.44
CA SER A 475 18.56 21.84 1.89
C SER A 475 18.90 20.46 2.47
N ASP A 476 18.41 19.41 1.84
CA ASP A 476 18.59 18.01 2.21
C ASP A 476 19.54 17.24 1.25
N ARG A 477 20.46 17.97 0.58
CA ARG A 477 21.45 17.41 -0.36
C ARG A 477 22.17 16.18 0.21
N HIS A 478 22.52 16.19 1.49
CA HIS A 478 23.23 15.11 2.16
C HIS A 478 22.48 13.77 2.19
N THR A 479 21.17 13.79 1.88
CA THR A 479 20.33 12.58 1.78
C THR A 479 20.36 11.95 0.39
N ILE A 480 21.03 12.57 -0.59
CA ILE A 480 21.14 12.05 -1.96
C ILE A 480 22.30 11.05 -1.99
N PRO A 481 22.07 9.77 -2.30
CA PRO A 481 23.14 8.79 -2.41
C PRO A 481 24.08 9.12 -3.59
N ASP A 482 25.38 8.87 -3.45
CA ASP A 482 26.43 9.21 -4.43
C ASP A 482 26.11 8.68 -5.83
N TYR A 483 25.56 7.46 -5.94
CA TYR A 483 25.22 6.87 -7.23
C TYR A 483 24.15 7.64 -7.99
N ALA A 484 23.36 8.45 -7.30
CA ALA A 484 22.23 9.19 -7.87
C ALA A 484 22.52 10.66 -8.11
N GLU A 485 23.61 11.23 -7.56
CA GLU A 485 23.92 12.66 -7.66
C GLU A 485 23.86 13.17 -9.09
N LYS A 486 24.51 12.48 -10.03
CA LYS A 486 24.51 12.89 -11.44
C LYS A 486 23.11 12.89 -12.08
N ALA A 487 22.29 11.92 -11.71
CA ALA A 487 20.91 11.87 -12.21
C ALA A 487 20.06 12.98 -11.61
N VAL A 488 20.19 13.24 -10.30
CA VAL A 488 19.49 14.34 -9.63
C VAL A 488 19.95 15.69 -10.21
N ALA A 489 21.26 15.91 -10.38
CA ALA A 489 21.81 17.13 -11.00
C ALA A 489 21.26 17.35 -12.41
N THR A 490 21.22 16.29 -13.22
CA THR A 490 20.66 16.35 -14.57
C THR A 490 19.17 16.70 -14.57
N ALA A 491 18.40 16.06 -13.69
CA ALA A 491 16.95 16.30 -13.56
C ALA A 491 16.66 17.72 -13.05
N THR A 492 17.47 18.24 -12.13
CA THR A 492 17.40 19.64 -11.64
C THR A 492 17.67 20.61 -12.77
N HIS A 493 18.81 20.44 -13.46
CA HIS A 493 19.19 21.31 -14.60
C HIS A 493 18.13 21.31 -15.72
N LYS A 494 17.46 20.18 -15.93
CA LYS A 494 16.37 20.03 -16.91
C LYS A 494 15.00 20.43 -16.38
N ARG A 495 14.91 20.93 -15.13
CA ARG A 495 13.66 21.33 -14.45
C ARG A 495 12.61 20.20 -14.40
N ILE A 496 13.07 18.94 -14.29
CA ILE A 496 12.20 17.76 -14.20
C ILE A 496 11.66 17.60 -12.78
N ILE A 497 12.46 17.98 -11.77
CA ILE A 497 12.10 17.83 -10.36
C ILE A 497 11.15 18.93 -9.95
N VAL A 498 9.99 18.52 -9.44
CA VAL A 498 8.98 19.42 -8.85
C VAL A 498 8.83 19.06 -7.38
N ASN A 499 9.06 20.04 -6.50
CA ASN A 499 9.01 19.86 -5.06
C ASN A 499 7.94 20.79 -4.44
N TYR A 500 6.89 20.20 -3.89
CA TYR A 500 5.84 20.96 -3.18
C TYR A 500 5.85 20.57 -1.70
N PRO A 501 5.65 21.50 -0.77
CA PRO A 501 5.50 22.97 -0.97
C PRO A 501 6.84 23.73 -1.06
N ASP A 502 7.97 23.10 -0.73
CA ASP A 502 9.29 23.73 -0.72
C ASP A 502 10.16 23.24 -1.89
N PRO A 503 10.45 24.09 -2.90
CA PRO A 503 11.30 23.75 -4.03
C PRO A 503 12.70 23.25 -3.64
N LYS A 504 13.21 23.66 -2.49
CA LYS A 504 14.55 23.32 -2.00
C LYS A 504 14.61 22.02 -1.19
N LEU A 505 13.48 21.37 -0.92
CA LEU A 505 13.41 20.09 -0.21
C LEU A 505 13.16 18.95 -1.17
N LEU A 506 14.21 18.17 -1.49
CA LEU A 506 14.12 17.06 -2.44
C LEU A 506 13.36 15.86 -1.90
N ALA A 507 13.58 15.50 -0.62
CA ALA A 507 13.04 14.33 0.07
C ALA A 507 13.18 13.02 -0.76
N PRO A 508 14.42 12.61 -1.16
CA PRO A 508 14.64 11.61 -2.20
C PRO A 508 14.17 10.21 -1.82
N LEU A 509 14.20 9.88 -0.54
CA LEU A 509 13.94 8.52 -0.04
C LEU A 509 12.47 8.25 0.31
N ARG A 510 11.62 9.28 0.37
CA ARG A 510 10.19 9.05 0.64
C ARG A 510 9.44 8.53 -0.60
N PRO A 511 8.31 7.84 -0.42
CA PRO A 511 7.41 7.50 -1.52
C PRO A 511 6.99 8.73 -2.32
N ALA A 512 6.95 8.61 -3.65
CA ALA A 512 6.43 9.64 -4.53
C ALA A 512 4.92 9.54 -4.62
N THR A 513 4.20 10.68 -4.53
CA THR A 513 2.76 10.70 -4.73
C THR A 513 2.40 10.69 -6.22
N CYS A 514 1.17 10.31 -6.55
CA CYS A 514 0.67 10.34 -7.93
C CYS A 514 0.77 11.74 -8.55
N GLY A 515 0.51 12.80 -7.77
CA GLY A 515 0.66 14.19 -8.21
C GLY A 515 2.10 14.58 -8.52
N GLU A 516 3.04 14.17 -7.67
CA GLU A 516 4.48 14.40 -7.89
C GLU A 516 5.01 13.67 -9.11
N VAL A 517 4.62 12.41 -9.28
CA VAL A 517 5.01 11.63 -10.45
C VAL A 517 4.42 12.24 -11.72
N ALA A 518 3.14 12.64 -11.69
CA ALA A 518 2.49 13.32 -12.82
C ALA A 518 3.26 14.60 -13.19
N ALA A 519 3.60 15.44 -12.21
CA ALA A 519 4.37 16.65 -12.45
C ALA A 519 5.76 16.35 -13.05
N MET A 520 6.52 15.41 -12.46
CA MET A 520 7.84 15.04 -12.97
C MET A 520 7.80 14.40 -14.35
N VAL A 521 6.81 13.56 -14.65
CA VAL A 521 6.62 12.96 -15.99
C VAL A 521 6.27 14.03 -17.02
N TYR A 522 5.38 14.98 -16.65
CA TYR A 522 5.06 16.10 -17.52
C TYR A 522 6.30 16.96 -17.83
N GLN A 523 7.07 17.33 -16.81
CA GLN A 523 8.31 18.11 -16.97
C GLN A 523 9.37 17.34 -17.78
N ALA A 524 9.42 16.02 -17.67
CA ALA A 524 10.28 15.19 -18.51
C ALA A 524 9.85 15.23 -19.98
N LEU A 525 8.54 15.26 -20.28
CA LEU A 525 8.02 15.47 -21.63
C LEU A 525 8.38 16.86 -22.17
N VAL A 526 8.32 17.90 -21.33
CA VAL A 526 8.80 19.25 -21.68
C VAL A 526 10.29 19.25 -21.98
N ALA A 527 11.10 18.61 -21.14
CA ALA A 527 12.56 18.56 -21.30
C ALA A 527 13.02 17.89 -22.60
N ILE A 528 12.21 17.01 -23.18
CA ILE A 528 12.46 16.37 -24.48
C ILE A 528 11.68 17.01 -25.65
N GLY A 529 11.03 18.15 -25.42
CA GLY A 529 10.32 18.93 -26.45
C GLY A 529 9.02 18.32 -26.97
N ARG A 530 8.39 17.43 -26.21
CA ARG A 530 7.11 16.78 -26.61
C ARG A 530 5.87 17.56 -26.21
N THR A 531 5.97 18.49 -25.25
CA THR A 531 4.86 19.31 -24.78
C THR A 531 5.36 20.68 -24.34
N PRO A 532 4.53 21.75 -24.39
CA PRO A 532 4.92 23.07 -23.90
C PRO A 532 5.04 23.07 -22.37
N ALA A 533 5.84 24.01 -21.84
CA ALA A 533 5.99 24.18 -20.39
C ALA A 533 4.70 24.75 -19.78
N ILE A 534 4.32 24.23 -18.59
CA ILE A 534 3.32 24.83 -17.73
C ILE A 534 4.03 25.78 -16.77
N LYS A 535 3.43 26.96 -16.52
CA LYS A 535 3.94 27.90 -15.50
C LYS A 535 3.73 27.26 -14.13
N GLU A 536 4.81 27.08 -13.38
CA GLU A 536 4.80 26.50 -12.05
C GLU A 536 5.89 27.17 -11.18
N GLU A 537 5.73 27.09 -9.85
CA GLU A 537 6.58 27.77 -8.87
C GLU A 537 7.37 26.77 -7.99
N PHE A 538 7.28 25.47 -8.28
CA PHE A 538 7.81 24.39 -7.43
C PHE A 538 9.06 23.70 -8.00
N THR A 539 9.68 24.27 -9.03
CA THR A 539 11.03 23.90 -9.49
C THR A 539 12.05 24.92 -8.97
N VAL A 540 13.27 24.47 -8.70
CA VAL A 540 14.35 25.41 -8.36
C VAL A 540 14.77 26.20 -9.60
N GLU A 541 15.03 27.49 -9.43
CA GLU A 541 15.63 28.32 -10.46
C GLU A 541 17.13 28.01 -10.56
N ASN A 542 17.64 27.83 -11.80
CA ASN A 542 19.07 27.56 -12.08
C ASN A 542 19.89 28.83 -12.02
#